data_86206eb32c7ad856963ef4656c494eac
#
_entry.id   86206eb32c7ad856963ef4656c494eac
#
_cell.length_a   1.000
_cell.length_b   1.000
_cell.length_c   1.000
_cell.angle_alpha   90.00
_cell.angle_beta   90.00
_cell.angle_gamma   90.00
#
_symmetry.space_group_name_H-M   'P 1'
#
loop_
_entity.id
_entity.type
_entity.pdbx_description
1 polymer ?
#
loop_
_entity_poly.entity_id
_entity_poly.type
_entity_poly.pdbx_seq_one_letter_code
_entity_poly.pdbx_strand_id
1 'polypeptide(L)'
;PVPAAALALSGVELEKPASLEVGAVLEAKAYTGSSYAPTYVDEGVVYTWKYAETASPSYNTKWTPIEGATGSTFTVTDDYRGRCLSVSASAGANTVDFGYPYGYGPFKQAGAVDIYSASFLNGSATTNAFAVGDTVTVQAKEKGASSPIDPEKLTYQWLVSSDGSTFEAIAGATQASLVLDEGCEGKQVKCRLAAKVG
;
A
#
# COMPACT_ATOMS: atom_id res chain seq x y z
N PRO A 1 -46.80 -14.72 16.91
CA PRO A 1 -46.01 -14.08 15.86
C PRO A 1 -45.12 -15.15 15.24
N VAL A 2 -45.30 -15.38 13.95
CA VAL A 2 -44.41 -16.24 13.18
C VAL A 2 -43.05 -15.54 13.16
N PRO A 3 -41.92 -16.19 13.55
CA PRO A 3 -40.64 -15.55 13.42
C PRO A 3 -40.43 -15.21 11.94
N ALA A 4 -40.00 -13.98 11.66
CA ALA A 4 -39.58 -13.61 10.30
C ALA A 4 -38.58 -14.70 9.83
N ALA A 5 -38.84 -15.27 8.66
CA ALA A 5 -37.95 -16.28 8.11
C ALA A 5 -36.53 -15.67 8.11
N ALA A 6 -35.58 -16.40 8.72
CA ALA A 6 -34.20 -15.94 8.78
C ALA A 6 -33.73 -15.67 7.35
N LEU A 7 -33.21 -14.47 7.09
CA LEU A 7 -32.67 -14.10 5.78
C LEU A 7 -31.51 -15.03 5.45
N ALA A 8 -31.62 -15.78 4.35
CA ALA A 8 -30.58 -16.70 3.90
C ALA A 8 -29.57 -15.98 3.00
N LEU A 9 -28.53 -15.42 3.59
CA LEU A 9 -27.44 -14.81 2.84
C LEU A 9 -26.70 -15.87 2.01
N SER A 10 -26.39 -15.53 0.77
CA SER A 10 -25.60 -16.36 -0.14
C SER A 10 -24.14 -15.91 -0.23
N GLY A 11 -23.87 -14.65 0.11
CA GLY A 11 -22.53 -14.11 0.13
C GLY A 11 -22.48 -12.66 0.58
N VAL A 12 -21.26 -12.17 0.68
CA VAL A 12 -20.94 -10.76 0.88
C VAL A 12 -19.89 -10.35 -0.13
N GLU A 13 -20.09 -9.23 -0.77
CA GLU A 13 -19.11 -8.59 -1.65
C GLU A 13 -18.42 -7.47 -0.89
N LEU A 14 -17.16 -7.24 -1.23
CA LEU A 14 -16.37 -6.12 -0.75
C LEU A 14 -15.95 -5.31 -1.96
N GLU A 15 -16.45 -4.09 -2.08
CA GLU A 15 -16.07 -3.23 -3.19
C GLU A 15 -14.58 -2.92 -3.13
N LYS A 16 -13.94 -2.97 -4.32
CA LYS A 16 -12.52 -2.65 -4.42
C LYS A 16 -12.33 -1.16 -4.13
N PRO A 17 -11.57 -0.79 -3.09
CA PRO A 17 -11.34 0.61 -2.78
C PRO A 17 -10.52 1.29 -3.90
N ALA A 18 -10.69 2.60 -4.04
CA ALA A 18 -9.96 3.41 -5.01
C ALA A 18 -8.43 3.38 -4.74
N SER A 19 -8.04 3.27 -3.48
CA SER A 19 -6.64 3.12 -3.05
C SER A 19 -6.54 2.13 -1.90
N LEU A 20 -5.36 1.49 -1.74
CA LEU A 20 -5.03 0.67 -0.57
C LEU A 20 -4.24 1.52 0.44
N GLU A 21 -4.86 2.57 0.94
CA GLU A 21 -4.23 3.53 1.84
C GLU A 21 -5.04 3.71 3.13
N VAL A 22 -4.37 4.12 4.19
CA VAL A 22 -5.03 4.61 5.40
C VAL A 22 -5.94 5.77 5.01
N GLY A 23 -7.16 5.79 5.54
CA GLY A 23 -8.23 6.72 5.17
C GLY A 23 -9.16 6.20 4.07
N ALA A 24 -8.84 5.10 3.39
CA ALA A 24 -9.76 4.47 2.44
C ALA A 24 -11.02 4.00 3.14
N VAL A 25 -12.16 4.18 2.50
CA VAL A 25 -13.45 3.63 2.93
C VAL A 25 -13.70 2.34 2.17
N LEU A 26 -13.88 1.26 2.89
CA LEU A 26 -14.30 -0.04 2.36
C LEU A 26 -15.81 -0.15 2.48
N GLU A 27 -16.47 -0.68 1.46
CA GLU A 27 -17.91 -0.91 1.42
C GLU A 27 -18.20 -2.39 1.17
N ALA A 28 -19.02 -2.98 2.05
CA ALA A 28 -19.46 -4.37 1.98
C ALA A 28 -20.95 -4.42 1.64
N LYS A 29 -21.35 -5.37 0.78
CA LYS A 29 -22.74 -5.59 0.37
C LYS A 29 -23.08 -7.07 0.52
N ALA A 30 -23.97 -7.38 1.44
CA ALA A 30 -24.51 -8.73 1.57
C ALA A 30 -25.57 -9.00 0.50
N TYR A 31 -25.68 -10.24 0.04
CA TYR A 31 -26.65 -10.59 -0.99
C TYR A 31 -27.26 -11.98 -0.78
N THR A 32 -28.43 -12.16 -1.40
CA THR A 32 -29.10 -13.46 -1.61
C THR A 32 -29.06 -13.81 -3.10
N GLY A 33 -29.35 -15.05 -3.46
CA GLY A 33 -29.30 -15.50 -4.85
C GLY A 33 -27.89 -15.96 -5.28
N SER A 34 -27.61 -15.91 -6.57
CA SER A 34 -26.28 -16.31 -7.07
C SER A 34 -25.34 -15.12 -7.18
N SER A 35 -24.03 -15.36 -7.14
CA SER A 35 -23.01 -14.34 -7.35
C SER A 35 -23.04 -13.69 -8.76
N TYR A 36 -23.70 -14.33 -9.74
CA TYR A 36 -23.89 -13.77 -11.09
C TYR A 36 -25.13 -12.89 -11.21
N ALA A 37 -26.10 -13.02 -10.26
CA ALA A 37 -27.31 -12.24 -10.21
C ALA A 37 -27.67 -12.01 -8.73
N PRO A 38 -26.89 -11.21 -8.02
CA PRO A 38 -27.11 -10.95 -6.59
C PRO A 38 -28.31 -10.04 -6.37
N THR A 39 -29.06 -10.33 -5.32
CA THR A 39 -30.02 -9.40 -4.76
C THR A 39 -29.43 -8.88 -3.45
N TYR A 40 -28.99 -7.61 -3.46
CA TYR A 40 -28.38 -7.02 -2.27
C TYR A 40 -29.41 -6.75 -1.19
N VAL A 41 -28.99 -6.93 0.06
CA VAL A 41 -29.83 -6.80 1.24
C VAL A 41 -29.05 -6.12 2.35
N ASP A 42 -29.68 -5.16 3.02
CA ASP A 42 -29.10 -4.40 4.12
C ASP A 42 -29.88 -4.58 5.42
N GLU A 43 -31.22 -4.74 5.33
CA GLU A 43 -32.08 -4.85 6.50
C GLU A 43 -31.85 -6.19 7.23
N GLY A 44 -31.58 -6.10 8.52
CA GLY A 44 -31.31 -7.27 9.37
C GLY A 44 -29.95 -7.92 9.18
N VAL A 45 -29.03 -7.27 8.43
CA VAL A 45 -27.65 -7.72 8.24
C VAL A 45 -26.73 -7.02 9.24
N VAL A 46 -25.87 -7.79 9.88
CA VAL A 46 -24.77 -7.30 10.73
C VAL A 46 -23.46 -7.69 10.08
N TYR A 47 -22.60 -6.71 9.87
CA TYR A 47 -21.28 -6.95 9.35
C TYR A 47 -20.27 -7.16 10.49
N THR A 48 -19.21 -7.89 10.22
CA THR A 48 -18.07 -8.06 11.12
C THR A 48 -16.81 -7.87 10.32
N TRP A 49 -16.17 -6.73 10.49
CA TRP A 49 -14.87 -6.46 9.87
C TRP A 49 -13.78 -7.20 10.61
N LYS A 50 -12.78 -7.66 9.87
CA LYS A 50 -11.68 -8.50 10.37
C LYS A 50 -10.37 -8.04 9.74
N TYR A 51 -9.28 -8.20 10.48
CA TYR A 51 -7.94 -7.95 9.95
C TYR A 51 -7.05 -9.19 10.06
N ALA A 52 -6.02 -9.23 9.22
CA ALA A 52 -4.94 -10.21 9.27
C ALA A 52 -3.60 -9.50 9.40
N GLU A 53 -2.71 -10.02 10.25
CA GLU A 53 -1.35 -9.49 10.48
C GLU A 53 -0.40 -9.75 9.30
N THR A 54 -0.87 -10.36 8.22
CA THR A 54 -0.09 -10.69 7.03
C THR A 54 -0.47 -9.80 5.86
N ALA A 55 0.52 -9.45 5.04
CA ALA A 55 0.35 -8.76 3.77
C ALA A 55 -0.15 -9.68 2.63
N SER A 56 -0.12 -11.01 2.83
CA SER A 56 -0.50 -12.01 1.82
C SER A 56 -1.32 -13.11 2.47
N PRO A 57 -2.65 -12.92 2.62
CA PRO A 57 -3.53 -13.92 3.21
C PRO A 57 -3.55 -15.23 2.42
N SER A 58 -3.69 -16.34 3.14
CA SER A 58 -3.82 -17.70 2.61
C SER A 58 -4.92 -18.46 3.33
N TYR A 59 -5.20 -19.70 2.94
CA TYR A 59 -6.20 -20.55 3.60
C TYR A 59 -5.96 -20.76 5.10
N ASN A 60 -4.72 -20.60 5.56
CA ASN A 60 -4.36 -20.74 6.99
C ASN A 60 -4.30 -19.40 7.73
N THR A 61 -4.69 -18.31 7.08
CA THR A 61 -4.64 -16.98 7.69
C THR A 61 -5.66 -16.85 8.80
N LYS A 62 -5.19 -16.48 9.99
CA LYS A 62 -6.05 -16.15 11.10
C LYS A 62 -6.57 -14.72 10.94
N TRP A 63 -7.88 -14.60 10.84
CA TRP A 63 -8.58 -13.33 10.82
C TRP A 63 -9.05 -12.96 12.23
N THR A 64 -8.75 -11.74 12.66
CA THR A 64 -9.15 -11.22 13.97
C THR A 64 -10.27 -10.22 13.79
N PRO A 65 -11.43 -10.40 14.44
CA PRO A 65 -12.52 -9.43 14.38
C PRO A 65 -12.11 -8.07 14.95
N ILE A 66 -12.64 -7.01 14.33
CA ILE A 66 -12.48 -5.63 14.79
C ILE A 66 -13.69 -5.31 15.65
N GLU A 67 -13.46 -5.06 16.93
CA GLU A 67 -14.53 -4.78 17.89
C GLU A 67 -15.30 -3.51 17.52
N GLY A 68 -16.62 -3.59 17.53
CA GLY A 68 -17.52 -2.46 17.22
C GLY A 68 -17.64 -2.14 15.72
N ALA A 69 -16.90 -2.78 14.82
CA ALA A 69 -16.98 -2.56 13.39
C ALA A 69 -18.09 -3.43 12.77
N THR A 70 -19.35 -2.97 12.87
CA THR A 70 -20.58 -3.71 12.52
C THR A 70 -21.37 -3.12 11.36
N GLY A 71 -20.96 -1.98 10.81
CA GLY A 71 -21.61 -1.34 9.67
C GLY A 71 -21.17 -1.92 8.33
N SER A 72 -21.93 -1.61 7.27
CA SER A 72 -21.60 -1.97 5.89
C SER A 72 -20.34 -1.26 5.36
N THR A 73 -19.89 -0.21 6.01
CA THR A 73 -18.67 0.53 5.67
C THR A 73 -17.66 0.49 6.79
N PHE A 74 -16.37 0.54 6.42
CA PHE A 74 -15.27 0.63 7.36
C PHE A 74 -14.19 1.59 6.81
N THR A 75 -13.83 2.60 7.61
CA THR A 75 -12.72 3.49 7.28
C THR A 75 -11.42 2.92 7.84
N VAL A 76 -10.45 2.70 6.97
CA VAL A 76 -9.14 2.16 7.35
C VAL A 76 -8.37 3.19 8.18
N THR A 77 -8.13 2.88 9.45
CA THR A 77 -7.30 3.70 10.35
C THR A 77 -5.82 3.28 10.28
N ASP A 78 -4.96 4.09 10.89
CA ASP A 78 -3.51 3.81 10.95
C ASP A 78 -3.17 2.49 11.68
N ASP A 79 -4.04 2.04 12.59
CA ASP A 79 -3.90 0.76 13.28
C ASP A 79 -3.83 -0.45 12.32
N TYR A 80 -4.40 -0.31 11.13
CA TYR A 80 -4.43 -1.38 10.12
C TYR A 80 -3.40 -1.19 8.99
N ARG A 81 -2.46 -0.28 9.16
CA ARG A 81 -1.35 -0.12 8.24
C ARG A 81 -0.50 -1.40 8.17
N GLY A 82 -0.18 -1.84 6.95
CA GLY A 82 0.56 -3.07 6.70
C GLY A 82 -0.28 -4.36 6.81
N ARG A 83 -1.57 -4.25 7.17
CA ARG A 83 -2.49 -5.37 7.36
C ARG A 83 -3.46 -5.52 6.21
N CYS A 84 -4.06 -6.70 6.10
CA CYS A 84 -5.19 -6.94 5.21
C CYS A 84 -6.50 -6.92 5.98
N LEU A 85 -7.57 -6.43 5.34
CA LEU A 85 -8.92 -6.36 5.88
C LEU A 85 -9.88 -7.25 5.08
N SER A 86 -10.83 -7.84 5.77
CA SER A 86 -11.91 -8.64 5.21
C SER A 86 -13.19 -8.40 6.01
N VAL A 87 -14.30 -8.97 5.57
CA VAL A 87 -15.60 -8.80 6.21
C VAL A 87 -16.42 -10.08 6.15
N SER A 88 -17.22 -10.32 7.18
CA SER A 88 -18.34 -11.28 7.16
C SER A 88 -19.64 -10.52 7.26
N ALA A 89 -20.72 -11.09 6.75
CA ALA A 89 -22.08 -10.64 6.93
C ALA A 89 -22.92 -11.71 7.61
N SER A 90 -23.74 -11.35 8.57
CA SER A 90 -24.60 -12.25 9.31
C SER A 90 -26.06 -11.77 9.31
N ALA A 91 -27.00 -12.70 9.16
CA ALA A 91 -28.42 -12.48 9.35
C ALA A 91 -28.97 -13.62 10.22
N GLY A 92 -29.27 -13.33 11.49
CA GLY A 92 -29.59 -14.36 12.49
C GLY A 92 -28.40 -15.34 12.66
N ALA A 93 -28.66 -16.63 12.45
CA ALA A 93 -27.63 -17.68 12.57
C ALA A 93 -26.85 -17.93 11.26
N ASN A 94 -27.25 -17.31 10.16
CA ASN A 94 -26.59 -17.46 8.86
C ASN A 94 -25.44 -16.46 8.75
N THR A 95 -24.21 -16.92 8.52
CA THR A 95 -23.03 -16.09 8.35
C THR A 95 -22.31 -16.48 7.06
N VAL A 96 -21.91 -15.49 6.28
CA VAL A 96 -21.14 -15.61 5.05
C VAL A 96 -19.88 -14.76 5.12
N ASP A 97 -18.78 -15.25 4.55
CA ASP A 97 -17.49 -14.58 4.50
C ASP A 97 -17.20 -14.02 3.11
N PHE A 98 -16.55 -12.86 3.05
CA PHE A 98 -16.00 -12.35 1.80
C PHE A 98 -14.88 -13.26 1.33
N GLY A 99 -15.02 -13.76 0.10
CA GLY A 99 -14.04 -14.43 -0.75
C GLY A 99 -12.87 -15.11 -0.04
N TYR A 100 -13.18 -15.97 0.96
CA TYR A 100 -12.14 -16.69 1.72
C TYR A 100 -11.10 -17.33 0.80
N PRO A 101 -9.78 -17.20 1.06
CA PRO A 101 -9.12 -16.60 2.24
C PRO A 101 -8.78 -15.10 2.11
N TYR A 102 -9.32 -14.44 1.13
CA TYR A 102 -8.87 -13.13 0.66
C TYR A 102 -9.47 -11.95 1.44
N GLY A 103 -8.83 -10.80 1.25
CA GLY A 103 -9.24 -9.51 1.73
C GLY A 103 -8.51 -8.43 0.90
N TYR A 104 -8.70 -7.17 1.23
CA TYR A 104 -7.94 -6.07 0.65
C TYR A 104 -6.80 -5.64 1.57
N GLY A 105 -5.69 -5.21 0.98
CA GLY A 105 -4.47 -4.77 1.64
C GLY A 105 -3.22 -5.33 0.97
N PRO A 106 -2.03 -5.16 1.57
CA PRO A 106 -1.83 -4.39 2.79
C PRO A 106 -2.07 -2.89 2.56
N PHE A 107 -2.64 -2.22 3.56
CA PHE A 107 -2.86 -0.78 3.49
C PHE A 107 -1.57 -0.03 3.84
N LYS A 108 -1.24 1.01 3.06
CA LYS A 108 -0.07 1.86 3.26
C LYS A 108 -0.49 3.25 3.79
N GLN A 109 0.48 4.01 4.28
CA GLN A 109 0.25 5.40 4.65
C GLN A 109 -0.33 6.18 3.46
N ALA A 110 -1.32 7.04 3.71
CA ALA A 110 -1.90 7.90 2.67
C ALA A 110 -0.81 8.74 2.00
N GLY A 111 -0.80 8.71 0.66
CA GLY A 111 0.22 9.41 -0.14
C GLY A 111 1.61 8.78 -0.11
N ALA A 112 1.83 7.67 0.60
CA ALA A 112 3.09 6.93 0.54
C ALA A 112 3.30 6.33 -0.85
N VAL A 113 4.55 6.34 -1.30
CA VAL A 113 4.96 5.78 -2.59
C VAL A 113 5.81 4.53 -2.39
N ASP A 114 5.64 3.55 -3.28
CA ASP A 114 6.42 2.31 -3.26
C ASP A 114 7.55 2.42 -4.28
N ILE A 115 8.76 2.65 -3.80
CA ILE A 115 9.94 2.75 -4.67
C ILE A 115 10.27 1.34 -5.20
N TYR A 116 10.01 1.14 -6.49
CA TYR A 116 10.33 -0.12 -7.19
C TYR A 116 11.70 -0.08 -7.87
N SER A 117 12.03 1.05 -8.49
CA SER A 117 13.30 1.24 -9.19
C SER A 117 13.78 2.67 -9.07
N ALA A 118 15.08 2.85 -9.18
CA ALA A 118 15.70 4.16 -9.29
C ALA A 118 16.82 4.13 -10.34
N SER A 119 17.04 5.28 -10.99
CA SER A 119 18.10 5.47 -11.98
C SER A 119 18.77 6.82 -11.80
N PHE A 120 20.03 6.91 -12.20
CA PHE A 120 20.75 8.15 -12.29
C PHE A 120 20.62 8.77 -13.68
N LEU A 121 20.57 10.09 -13.73
CA LEU A 121 20.50 10.89 -14.94
C LEU A 121 21.61 11.92 -14.93
N ASN A 122 22.23 12.14 -16.10
CA ASN A 122 22.98 13.34 -16.41
C ASN A 122 22.18 14.14 -17.47
N GLY A 123 21.57 15.24 -17.04
CA GLY A 123 20.53 15.88 -17.83
C GLY A 123 19.32 14.96 -18.01
N SER A 124 18.97 14.62 -19.25
CA SER A 124 17.86 13.70 -19.58
C SER A 124 18.32 12.26 -19.86
N ALA A 125 19.63 12.00 -19.90
CA ALA A 125 20.18 10.68 -20.23
C ALA A 125 20.39 9.82 -18.98
N THR A 126 19.87 8.61 -18.99
CA THR A 126 20.21 7.60 -17.98
C THR A 126 21.65 7.11 -18.20
N THR A 127 22.49 7.27 -17.17
CA THR A 127 23.90 6.88 -17.25
C THR A 127 24.44 6.49 -15.87
N ASN A 128 25.53 5.72 -15.88
CA ASN A 128 26.34 5.40 -14.70
C ASN A 128 27.75 5.97 -14.82
N ALA A 129 28.04 6.75 -15.87
CA ALA A 129 29.32 7.40 -16.10
C ALA A 129 29.15 8.91 -15.93
N PHE A 130 29.90 9.47 -15.00
CA PHE A 130 29.84 10.89 -14.63
C PHE A 130 31.26 11.44 -14.48
N ALA A 131 31.39 12.75 -14.69
CA ALA A 131 32.62 13.50 -14.48
C ALA A 131 32.44 14.53 -13.35
N VAL A 132 33.55 15.02 -12.82
CA VAL A 132 33.52 16.19 -11.92
C VAL A 132 32.91 17.39 -12.66
N GLY A 133 32.02 18.10 -12.01
CA GLY A 133 31.21 19.17 -12.58
C GLY A 133 29.82 18.74 -13.09
N ASP A 134 29.60 17.44 -13.31
CA ASP A 134 28.28 16.97 -13.71
C ASP A 134 27.25 17.09 -12.57
N THR A 135 26.01 17.34 -12.96
CA THR A 135 24.86 17.26 -12.05
C THR A 135 24.18 15.91 -12.20
N VAL A 136 24.33 15.08 -11.20
CA VAL A 136 23.64 13.78 -11.12
C VAL A 136 22.27 13.97 -10.49
N THR A 137 21.22 13.54 -11.19
CA THR A 137 19.85 13.51 -10.66
C THR A 137 19.40 12.07 -10.48
N VAL A 138 18.74 11.76 -9.36
CA VAL A 138 18.14 10.46 -9.16
C VAL A 138 16.63 10.55 -9.41
N GLN A 139 16.14 9.61 -10.22
CA GLN A 139 14.70 9.40 -10.43
C GLN A 139 14.30 8.03 -9.91
N ALA A 140 13.14 7.97 -9.24
CA ALA A 140 12.54 6.72 -8.80
C ALA A 140 11.17 6.50 -9.45
N LYS A 141 10.77 5.24 -9.60
CA LYS A 141 9.46 4.86 -10.14
C LYS A 141 8.80 3.80 -9.27
N GLU A 142 7.49 3.83 -9.23
CA GLU A 142 6.67 2.73 -8.73
C GLU A 142 6.57 1.61 -9.77
N LYS A 143 6.22 0.39 -9.33
CA LYS A 143 6.06 -0.75 -10.23
C LYS A 143 4.96 -0.48 -11.26
N GLY A 144 5.33 -0.59 -12.54
CA GLY A 144 4.39 -0.39 -13.66
C GLY A 144 4.05 1.06 -13.96
N ALA A 145 4.61 2.04 -13.23
CA ALA A 145 4.39 3.45 -13.50
C ALA A 145 5.20 3.92 -14.73
N SER A 146 4.55 4.68 -15.61
CA SER A 146 5.22 5.33 -16.74
C SER A 146 6.00 6.59 -16.32
N SER A 147 5.49 7.31 -15.32
CA SER A 147 6.07 8.55 -14.79
C SER A 147 6.93 8.29 -13.54
N PRO A 148 7.95 9.12 -13.29
CA PRO A 148 8.68 9.08 -12.04
C PRO A 148 7.80 9.48 -10.84
N ILE A 149 8.22 9.01 -9.66
CA ILE A 149 7.67 9.48 -8.38
C ILE A 149 8.03 10.97 -8.23
N ASP A 150 7.06 11.76 -7.75
CA ASP A 150 7.30 13.15 -7.40
C ASP A 150 8.45 13.26 -6.39
N PRO A 151 9.52 14.02 -6.69
CA PRO A 151 10.67 14.19 -5.80
C PRO A 151 10.29 14.69 -4.41
N GLU A 152 9.22 15.46 -4.27
CA GLU A 152 8.77 15.98 -2.98
C GLU A 152 8.23 14.90 -2.04
N LYS A 153 7.86 13.73 -2.58
CA LYS A 153 7.43 12.55 -1.82
C LYS A 153 8.58 11.68 -1.34
N LEU A 154 9.82 12.05 -1.64
CA LEU A 154 11.01 11.28 -1.34
C LEU A 154 11.97 12.05 -0.42
N THR A 155 12.74 11.29 0.35
CA THR A 155 13.94 11.78 1.04
C THR A 155 15.17 11.21 0.37
N TYR A 156 16.26 11.95 0.41
CA TYR A 156 17.52 11.63 -0.26
C TYR A 156 18.67 11.75 0.73
N GLN A 157 19.67 10.90 0.57
CA GLN A 157 20.98 11.04 1.17
C GLN A 157 22.02 10.52 0.19
N TRP A 158 22.88 11.39 -0.28
CA TRP A 158 24.00 11.01 -1.12
C TRP A 158 25.16 10.50 -0.27
N LEU A 159 25.87 9.50 -0.80
CA LEU A 159 26.98 8.85 -0.14
C LEU A 159 28.11 8.69 -1.15
N VAL A 160 29.34 8.70 -0.66
CA VAL A 160 30.56 8.54 -1.45
C VAL A 160 31.43 7.44 -0.87
N SER A 161 32.16 6.72 -1.72
CA SER A 161 33.09 5.67 -1.32
C SER A 161 34.35 5.69 -2.18
N SER A 162 35.52 5.53 -1.56
CA SER A 162 36.84 5.39 -2.23
C SER A 162 37.14 3.94 -2.55
N ASP A 163 36.61 2.98 -1.81
CA ASP A 163 36.92 1.55 -1.90
C ASP A 163 35.77 0.72 -2.52
N GLY A 164 34.63 1.35 -2.80
CA GLY A 164 33.42 0.70 -3.29
C GLY A 164 32.67 -0.16 -2.27
N SER A 165 33.14 -0.23 -1.02
CA SER A 165 32.60 -1.07 0.03
C SER A 165 32.01 -0.24 1.17
N THR A 166 32.77 0.74 1.67
CA THR A 166 32.35 1.63 2.74
C THR A 166 31.87 2.95 2.17
N PHE A 167 30.61 3.28 2.43
CA PHE A 167 29.97 4.50 1.93
C PHE A 167 29.70 5.48 3.08
N GLU A 168 30.22 6.69 2.94
CA GLU A 168 30.06 7.79 3.88
C GLU A 168 29.06 8.81 3.35
N ALA A 169 28.26 9.40 4.23
CA ALA A 169 27.29 10.42 3.84
C ALA A 169 27.99 11.72 3.43
N ILE A 170 27.63 12.27 2.28
CA ILE A 170 28.02 13.61 1.87
C ILE A 170 27.16 14.59 2.69
N ALA A 171 27.82 15.40 3.52
CA ALA A 171 27.13 16.33 4.41
C ALA A 171 26.26 17.32 3.62
N GLY A 172 24.97 17.47 4.02
CA GLY A 172 24.01 18.37 3.38
C GLY A 172 23.48 17.92 2.01
N ALA A 173 23.97 16.82 1.44
CA ALA A 173 23.53 16.30 0.15
C ALA A 173 22.23 15.48 0.28
N THR A 174 21.11 16.20 0.45
CA THR A 174 19.77 15.64 0.73
C THR A 174 18.73 16.02 -0.33
N GLN A 175 19.16 16.50 -1.48
CA GLN A 175 18.29 16.82 -2.62
C GLN A 175 18.29 15.70 -3.66
N ALA A 176 17.31 15.74 -4.58
CA ALA A 176 17.22 14.78 -5.68
C ALA A 176 18.42 14.83 -6.63
N SER A 177 19.16 15.93 -6.64
CA SER A 177 20.33 16.15 -7.48
C SER A 177 21.55 16.47 -6.63
N LEU A 178 22.74 16.05 -7.13
CA LEU A 178 24.05 16.34 -6.57
C LEU A 178 24.97 16.85 -7.68
N VAL A 179 25.66 17.95 -7.46
CA VAL A 179 26.77 18.38 -8.29
C VAL A 179 28.02 17.63 -7.81
N LEU A 180 28.68 16.91 -8.69
CA LEU A 180 29.90 16.16 -8.37
C LEU A 180 31.09 17.14 -8.32
N ASP A 181 31.64 17.36 -7.15
CA ASP A 181 32.84 18.15 -6.93
C ASP A 181 34.12 17.30 -6.99
N GLU A 182 35.28 17.94 -6.83
CA GLU A 182 36.59 17.27 -6.80
C GLU A 182 36.68 16.21 -5.68
N GLY A 183 35.90 16.33 -4.61
CA GLY A 183 35.80 15.35 -3.54
C GLY A 183 35.21 14.01 -3.98
N CYS A 184 34.53 13.98 -5.15
CA CYS A 184 33.96 12.77 -5.76
C CYS A 184 34.85 12.14 -6.82
N GLU A 185 35.99 12.79 -7.20
CA GLU A 185 36.88 12.30 -8.24
C GLU A 185 37.47 10.91 -7.92
N GLY A 186 37.35 9.98 -8.88
CA GLY A 186 37.76 8.60 -8.72
C GLY A 186 37.00 7.77 -7.70
N LYS A 187 35.89 8.29 -7.14
CA LYS A 187 35.08 7.62 -6.13
C LYS A 187 33.75 7.13 -6.70
N GLN A 188 33.12 6.19 -5.99
CA GLN A 188 31.77 5.76 -6.26
C GLN A 188 30.78 6.60 -5.47
N VAL A 189 29.68 6.97 -6.12
CA VAL A 189 28.59 7.74 -5.51
C VAL A 189 27.31 6.91 -5.52
N LYS A 190 26.59 6.94 -4.42
CA LYS A 190 25.25 6.32 -4.26
C LYS A 190 24.26 7.33 -3.71
N CYS A 191 22.98 7.10 -3.97
CA CYS A 191 21.91 7.82 -3.30
C CYS A 191 21.01 6.84 -2.55
N ARG A 192 20.82 7.06 -1.26
CA ARG A 192 19.82 6.37 -0.45
C ARG A 192 18.51 7.13 -0.60
N LEU A 193 17.47 6.41 -1.00
CA LEU A 193 16.12 6.92 -1.19
C LEU A 193 15.19 6.31 -0.14
N ALA A 194 14.26 7.12 0.36
CA ALA A 194 13.12 6.64 1.13
C ALA A 194 11.88 7.47 0.82
N ALA A 195 10.70 6.86 0.91
CA ALA A 195 9.45 7.60 0.89
C ALA A 195 9.35 8.51 2.12
N LYS A 196 8.89 9.76 1.94
CA LYS A 196 8.51 10.59 3.08
C LYS A 196 7.32 9.94 3.77
N VAL A 197 7.41 9.84 5.09
CA VAL A 197 6.28 9.54 5.94
C VAL A 197 5.61 10.87 6.23
N GLY A 198 4.34 11.02 5.82
CA GLY A 198 3.53 12.19 6.13
C GLY A 198 3.11 12.22 7.60
#